data_eb90dab5892de39064373c8ba638b4a7
#
_entry.id   eb90dab5892de39064373c8ba638b4a7
#
_cell.length_a   1.000
_cell.length_b   1.000
_cell.length_c   1.000
_cell.angle_alpha   90.00
_cell.angle_beta   90.00
_cell.angle_gamma   90.00
#
_symmetry.space_group_name_H-M   'P 1'
#
loop_
_entity.id
_entity.type
_entity.pdbx_description
1 polymer ?
#
loop_
_entity_poly.entity_id
_entity_poly.type
_entity_poly.pdbx_seq_one_letter_code
_entity_poly.pdbx_strand_id
1 'polypeptide(L)'
;MAYFAKIEKQTDPFDASNTDYWVVKTVVAISNNTPLSVGLLGDHNGHVEGEEHCRKLFRTGTWKQTSYNTRRGTHYQQDGTVSEDQSLAFRENYAGIGKVYNPATDIFLDPKPFQSWYLSNQNVWTAPVVYPTVTTYIADDGLSTERLYRIRWNEAGQKWTAVKTDPPQDFETSLDRTEPKNVDWKVETSLDQIDETDNNPQGTVDWNTSTLAWDPV
;
A
#
# COMPACT_ATOMS: atom_id res chain seq x y z
N MET A 1 -5.66 21.36 11.70
CA MET A 1 -5.43 21.41 10.24
C MET A 1 -6.40 20.46 9.58
N ALA A 2 -7.14 20.94 8.59
CA ALA A 2 -7.94 20.09 7.71
C ALA A 2 -7.12 19.71 6.47
N TYR A 3 -7.25 18.49 5.98
CA TYR A 3 -6.50 17.99 4.83
C TYR A 3 -7.43 17.78 3.64
N PHE A 4 -6.98 18.18 2.45
CA PHE A 4 -7.72 18.04 1.21
C PHE A 4 -6.85 17.43 0.13
N ALA A 5 -7.38 16.40 -0.52
CA ALA A 5 -6.72 15.72 -1.63
C ALA A 5 -7.26 16.27 -2.96
N LYS A 6 -6.37 16.64 -3.86
CA LYS A 6 -6.70 16.89 -5.26
C LYS A 6 -6.70 15.55 -5.99
N ILE A 7 -7.84 15.23 -6.61
CA ILE A 7 -7.99 14.01 -7.40
C ILE A 7 -8.14 14.35 -8.88
N GLU A 8 -7.58 13.49 -9.73
CA GLU A 8 -7.65 13.63 -11.18
C GLU A 8 -8.02 12.29 -11.82
N LYS A 9 -8.85 12.35 -12.86
CA LYS A 9 -9.19 11.15 -13.65
C LYS A 9 -7.95 10.65 -14.39
N GLN A 10 -7.80 9.34 -14.40
CA GLN A 10 -6.77 8.63 -15.14
C GLN A 10 -7.36 7.40 -15.81
N THR A 11 -6.61 6.76 -16.68
CA THR A 11 -6.94 5.45 -17.21
C THR A 11 -6.71 4.40 -16.12
N ASP A 12 -7.70 3.56 -15.87
CA ASP A 12 -7.56 2.43 -14.97
C ASP A 12 -6.57 1.42 -15.60
N PRO A 13 -5.48 1.05 -14.90
CA PRO A 13 -4.47 0.15 -15.46
C PRO A 13 -4.99 -1.27 -15.72
N PHE A 14 -6.12 -1.65 -15.10
CA PHE A 14 -6.70 -2.99 -15.23
C PHE A 14 -8.02 -3.01 -16.02
N ASP A 15 -8.64 -1.84 -16.24
CA ASP A 15 -9.90 -1.72 -16.98
C ASP A 15 -9.98 -0.39 -17.71
N ALA A 16 -9.59 -0.37 -18.98
CA ALA A 16 -9.63 0.82 -19.82
C ALA A 16 -11.07 1.37 -20.04
N SER A 17 -12.10 0.57 -19.77
CA SER A 17 -13.50 1.00 -19.84
C SER A 17 -13.98 1.74 -18.58
N ASN A 18 -13.23 1.64 -17.48
CA ASN A 18 -13.53 2.36 -16.25
C ASN A 18 -13.24 3.86 -16.41
N THR A 19 -14.29 4.63 -16.62
CA THR A 19 -14.20 6.10 -16.77
C THR A 19 -14.13 6.84 -15.44
N ASP A 20 -14.28 6.15 -14.31
CA ASP A 20 -14.30 6.73 -12.97
C ASP A 20 -13.11 6.32 -12.09
N TYR A 21 -11.96 6.14 -12.73
CA TYR A 21 -10.69 5.91 -12.04
C TYR A 21 -10.04 7.24 -11.66
N TRP A 22 -10.11 7.60 -10.38
CA TRP A 22 -9.60 8.86 -9.84
C TRP A 22 -8.40 8.62 -8.95
N VAL A 23 -7.30 9.33 -9.22
CA VAL A 23 -6.04 9.18 -8.49
C VAL A 23 -5.70 10.46 -7.73
N VAL A 24 -5.25 10.32 -6.50
CA VAL A 24 -4.77 11.43 -5.67
C VAL A 24 -3.44 11.95 -6.21
N LYS A 25 -3.39 13.22 -6.57
CA LYS A 25 -2.20 13.89 -7.13
C LYS A 25 -1.45 14.73 -6.12
N THR A 26 -2.18 15.33 -5.18
CA THR A 26 -1.57 16.13 -4.12
C THR A 26 -2.50 16.17 -2.92
N VAL A 27 -1.93 16.45 -1.76
CA VAL A 27 -2.68 16.70 -0.53
C VAL A 27 -2.19 17.99 0.08
N VAL A 28 -3.11 18.84 0.49
CA VAL A 28 -2.81 20.11 1.14
C VAL A 28 -3.41 20.15 2.55
N ALA A 29 -2.75 20.85 3.43
CA ALA A 29 -3.25 21.17 4.76
C ALA A 29 -3.73 22.62 4.79
N ILE A 30 -4.97 22.83 5.20
CA ILE A 30 -5.59 24.14 5.36
C ILE A 30 -5.80 24.40 6.85
N SER A 31 -5.58 25.63 7.29
CA SER A 31 -5.79 25.99 8.68
C SER A 31 -7.25 25.81 9.09
N ASN A 32 -7.49 25.22 10.25
CA ASN A 32 -8.82 25.13 10.84
C ASN A 32 -9.47 26.51 11.08
N ASN A 33 -8.64 27.56 11.25
CA ASN A 33 -9.10 28.94 11.43
C ASN A 33 -9.43 29.65 10.09
N THR A 34 -9.43 28.92 8.98
CA THR A 34 -9.81 29.51 7.69
C THR A 34 -11.31 29.85 7.69
N PRO A 35 -11.66 31.13 7.42
CA PRO A 35 -13.07 31.53 7.36
C PRO A 35 -13.77 30.89 6.17
N LEU A 36 -14.95 30.36 6.41
CA LEU A 36 -15.90 29.89 5.41
C LEU A 36 -17.16 30.75 5.46
N SER A 37 -18.18 30.45 4.64
CA SER A 37 -19.43 31.19 4.62
C SER A 37 -20.25 31.04 5.92
N VAL A 38 -20.07 29.93 6.63
CA VAL A 38 -20.83 29.55 7.84
C VAL A 38 -19.96 29.41 9.10
N GLY A 39 -18.76 29.98 9.13
CA GLY A 39 -17.87 29.93 10.28
C GLY A 39 -16.42 29.56 9.93
N LEU A 40 -15.72 28.89 10.81
CA LEU A 40 -14.35 28.46 10.55
C LEU A 40 -14.32 27.02 10.01
N LEU A 41 -13.35 26.74 9.18
CA LEU A 41 -13.17 25.40 8.58
C LEU A 41 -13.10 24.27 9.65
N GLY A 42 -12.50 24.56 10.80
CA GLY A 42 -12.38 23.60 11.90
C GLY A 42 -13.66 23.35 12.69
N ASP A 43 -14.65 24.23 12.58
CA ASP A 43 -15.93 24.12 13.30
C ASP A 43 -16.92 23.20 12.57
N HIS A 44 -16.61 22.82 11.35
CA HIS A 44 -17.50 22.08 10.48
C HIS A 44 -16.92 20.73 10.08
N ASN A 45 -17.70 19.71 10.32
CA ASN A 45 -17.56 18.42 9.63
C ASN A 45 -17.97 18.52 8.15
N GLY A 46 -18.26 19.73 7.68
CA GLY A 46 -18.73 20.05 6.36
C GLY A 46 -17.63 20.11 5.32
N HIS A 47 -17.18 18.96 4.89
CA HIS A 47 -16.18 18.78 3.83
C HIS A 47 -16.54 19.51 2.52
N VAL A 48 -17.82 19.75 2.24
CA VAL A 48 -18.27 20.38 0.97
C VAL A 48 -17.74 21.80 0.84
N GLU A 49 -17.84 22.63 1.88
CA GLU A 49 -17.35 24.01 1.81
C GLU A 49 -15.83 24.10 1.80
N GLY A 50 -15.13 23.21 2.51
CA GLY A 50 -13.67 23.11 2.48
C GLY A 50 -13.16 22.66 1.11
N GLU A 51 -13.84 21.73 0.46
CA GLU A 51 -13.53 21.28 -0.90
C GLU A 51 -13.73 22.41 -1.90
N GLU A 52 -14.81 23.19 -1.76
CA GLU A 52 -15.08 24.36 -2.58
C GLU A 52 -14.09 25.50 -2.32
N HIS A 53 -13.67 25.70 -1.05
CA HIS A 53 -12.61 26.64 -0.71
C HIS A 53 -11.30 26.28 -1.42
N CYS A 54 -10.89 25.01 -1.40
CA CYS A 54 -9.72 24.54 -2.13
C CYS A 54 -9.86 24.78 -3.64
N ARG A 55 -11.04 24.49 -4.22
CA ARG A 55 -11.31 24.72 -5.64
C ARG A 55 -11.14 26.19 -6.02
N LYS A 56 -11.63 27.12 -5.18
CA LYS A 56 -11.47 28.57 -5.39
C LYS A 56 -10.03 29.03 -5.20
N LEU A 57 -9.37 28.55 -4.14
CA LEU A 57 -7.99 28.94 -3.81
C LEU A 57 -6.99 28.52 -4.88
N PHE A 58 -7.08 27.28 -5.35
CA PHE A 58 -6.18 26.70 -6.35
C PHE A 58 -6.69 26.89 -7.80
N ARG A 59 -7.88 27.44 -7.97
CA ARG A 59 -8.51 27.77 -9.27
C ARG A 59 -8.76 26.57 -10.20
N THR A 60 -8.51 25.36 -9.75
CA THR A 60 -8.65 24.14 -10.57
C THR A 60 -8.72 22.89 -9.70
N GLY A 61 -9.24 21.82 -10.28
CA GLY A 61 -9.23 20.46 -9.74
C GLY A 61 -10.47 20.09 -8.96
N THR A 62 -10.64 18.80 -8.79
CA THR A 62 -11.62 18.18 -7.90
C THR A 62 -10.93 17.90 -6.57
N TRP A 63 -11.51 18.37 -5.50
CA TRP A 63 -10.94 18.28 -4.15
C TRP A 63 -11.84 17.43 -3.26
N LYS A 64 -11.23 16.64 -2.40
CA LYS A 64 -11.91 15.80 -1.42
C LYS A 64 -11.24 15.94 -0.07
N GLN A 65 -12.02 16.19 0.98
CA GLN A 65 -11.50 16.24 2.33
C GLN A 65 -11.02 14.84 2.75
N THR A 66 -9.93 14.79 3.52
CA THR A 66 -9.37 13.57 4.10
C THR A 66 -8.87 13.84 5.50
N SER A 67 -8.66 12.81 6.29
CA SER A 67 -8.04 12.92 7.61
C SER A 67 -6.76 12.11 7.67
N TYR A 68 -5.66 12.76 8.06
CA TYR A 68 -4.35 12.12 8.21
C TYR A 68 -4.40 10.94 9.20
N ASN A 69 -5.25 11.04 10.21
CA ASN A 69 -5.38 10.07 11.28
C ASN A 69 -6.45 9.01 11.02
N THR A 70 -7.01 8.94 9.81
CA THR A 70 -8.04 7.95 9.47
C THR A 70 -7.46 6.78 8.68
N ARG A 71 -7.76 5.57 9.14
CA ARG A 71 -7.45 4.30 8.44
C ARG A 71 -8.55 3.28 8.70
N ARG A 72 -8.99 2.59 7.66
CA ARG A 72 -10.04 1.56 7.71
C ARG A 72 -11.31 2.04 8.45
N GLY A 73 -11.76 3.25 8.12
CA GLY A 73 -12.96 3.84 8.70
C GLY A 73 -12.84 4.28 10.15
N THR A 74 -11.66 4.20 10.75
CA THR A 74 -11.44 4.59 12.13
C THR A 74 -10.51 5.79 12.22
N HIS A 75 -10.93 6.83 12.95
CA HIS A 75 -10.10 7.98 13.29
C HIS A 75 -9.31 7.71 14.58
N TYR A 76 -8.02 8.03 14.57
CA TYR A 76 -7.09 7.86 15.67
C TYR A 76 -6.62 9.20 16.21
N GLN A 77 -6.26 9.25 17.47
CA GLN A 77 -5.56 10.37 18.08
C GLN A 77 -4.08 10.37 17.68
N GLN A 78 -3.37 11.44 18.01
CA GLN A 78 -1.95 11.57 17.69
C GLN A 78 -1.08 10.50 18.37
N ASP A 79 -1.49 10.00 19.51
CA ASP A 79 -0.82 8.91 20.25
C ASP A 79 -1.13 7.50 19.71
N GLY A 80 -1.97 7.41 18.67
CA GLY A 80 -2.38 6.15 18.04
C GLY A 80 -3.56 5.45 18.68
N THR A 81 -4.15 6.01 19.75
CA THR A 81 -5.38 5.49 20.33
C THR A 81 -6.59 5.83 19.46
N VAL A 82 -7.66 5.05 19.56
CA VAL A 82 -8.91 5.33 18.84
C VAL A 82 -9.52 6.61 19.39
N SER A 83 -9.88 7.54 18.51
CA SER A 83 -10.53 8.79 18.87
C SER A 83 -11.96 8.53 19.35
N GLU A 84 -12.40 9.25 20.40
CA GLU A 84 -13.80 9.21 20.81
C GLU A 84 -14.71 9.80 19.75
N ASP A 85 -14.25 10.87 19.06
CA ASP A 85 -14.96 11.49 17.96
C ASP A 85 -14.58 10.82 16.63
N GLN A 86 -15.48 9.98 16.12
CA GLN A 86 -15.36 9.32 14.82
C GLN A 86 -15.93 10.13 13.66
N SER A 87 -16.50 11.31 13.91
CA SER A 87 -17.00 12.19 12.83
C SER A 87 -15.88 12.68 11.90
N LEU A 88 -14.63 12.59 12.37
CA LEU A 88 -13.42 12.92 11.62
C LEU A 88 -12.84 11.75 10.81
N ALA A 89 -13.46 10.58 10.82
CA ALA A 89 -13.06 9.40 10.05
C ALA A 89 -13.43 9.54 8.57
N PHE A 90 -12.97 10.62 7.93
CA PHE A 90 -13.33 10.91 6.55
C PHE A 90 -12.86 9.82 5.57
N ARG A 91 -13.81 9.33 4.76
CA ARG A 91 -13.57 8.55 3.54
C ARG A 91 -12.66 7.35 3.74
N GLU A 92 -12.89 6.61 4.81
CA GLU A 92 -12.26 5.31 5.12
C GLU A 92 -10.76 5.40 5.41
N ASN A 93 -9.99 6.11 4.57
CA ASN A 93 -8.55 6.19 4.70
C ASN A 93 -8.02 7.59 4.38
N TYR A 94 -6.84 7.88 4.90
CA TYR A 94 -6.08 9.04 4.46
C TYR A 94 -5.76 8.96 2.97
N ALA A 95 -5.98 10.06 2.27
CA ALA A 95 -5.74 10.19 0.84
C ALA A 95 -4.25 10.44 0.54
N GLY A 96 -3.39 9.47 0.74
CA GLY A 96 -1.99 9.59 0.30
C GLY A 96 -1.87 9.76 -1.21
N ILE A 97 -0.79 10.42 -1.68
CA ILE A 97 -0.52 10.55 -3.13
C ILE A 97 -0.42 9.16 -3.76
N GLY A 98 -1.08 8.97 -4.90
CA GLY A 98 -1.17 7.70 -5.60
C GLY A 98 -2.35 6.81 -5.16
N LYS A 99 -3.01 7.11 -4.05
CA LYS A 99 -4.26 6.39 -3.69
C LYS A 99 -5.37 6.68 -4.70
N VAL A 100 -6.33 5.77 -4.75
CA VAL A 100 -7.49 5.84 -5.64
C VAL A 100 -8.71 6.30 -4.85
N TYR A 101 -9.48 7.21 -5.41
CA TYR A 101 -10.78 7.60 -4.88
C TYR A 101 -11.89 6.88 -5.64
N ASN A 102 -12.75 6.19 -4.91
CA ASN A 102 -13.94 5.54 -5.46
C ASN A 102 -15.16 6.46 -5.27
N PRO A 103 -15.70 7.05 -6.34
CA PRO A 103 -16.83 7.97 -6.24
C PRO A 103 -18.16 7.28 -5.87
N ALA A 104 -18.29 5.98 -6.14
CA ALA A 104 -19.53 5.24 -5.84
C ALA A 104 -19.70 4.98 -4.33
N THR A 105 -18.59 4.86 -3.60
CA THR A 105 -18.59 4.60 -2.14
C THR A 105 -18.06 5.77 -1.33
N ASP A 106 -17.56 6.82 -1.98
CA ASP A 106 -16.92 8.01 -1.37
C ASP A 106 -15.76 7.66 -0.43
N ILE A 107 -14.88 6.74 -0.85
CA ILE A 107 -13.74 6.29 -0.04
C ILE A 107 -12.41 6.39 -0.78
N PHE A 108 -11.31 6.46 -0.02
CA PHE A 108 -9.95 6.33 -0.54
C PHE A 108 -9.44 4.91 -0.31
N LEU A 109 -8.83 4.35 -1.36
CA LEU A 109 -8.28 3.00 -1.38
C LEU A 109 -6.82 3.02 -1.85
N ASP A 110 -6.07 2.02 -1.51
CA ASP A 110 -4.83 1.73 -2.21
C ASP A 110 -5.12 1.37 -3.67
N PRO A 111 -4.21 1.62 -4.61
CA PRO A 111 -4.37 1.12 -5.96
C PRO A 111 -4.55 -0.40 -5.94
N LYS A 112 -5.35 -0.92 -6.87
CA LYS A 112 -5.48 -2.37 -7.06
C LYS A 112 -4.10 -2.96 -7.34
N PRO A 113 -3.60 -3.93 -6.56
CA PRO A 113 -2.23 -4.43 -6.72
C PRO A 113 -2.08 -5.36 -7.92
N PHE A 114 -3.13 -6.17 -8.21
CA PHE A 114 -3.12 -7.15 -9.29
C PHE A 114 -4.51 -7.27 -9.91
N GLN A 115 -4.59 -7.62 -11.19
CA GLN A 115 -5.86 -7.73 -11.92
C GLN A 115 -6.81 -8.75 -11.30
N SER A 116 -6.30 -9.88 -10.81
CA SER A 116 -7.10 -10.97 -10.22
C SER A 116 -7.64 -10.65 -8.83
N TRP A 117 -7.07 -9.66 -8.13
CA TRP A 117 -7.51 -9.33 -6.77
C TRP A 117 -8.86 -8.62 -6.78
N TYR A 118 -9.65 -8.85 -5.75
CA TYR A 118 -10.96 -8.23 -5.56
C TYR A 118 -11.00 -7.40 -4.28
N LEU A 119 -11.91 -6.43 -4.24
CA LEU A 119 -12.14 -5.63 -3.04
C LEU A 119 -13.10 -6.37 -2.11
N SER A 120 -12.64 -6.66 -0.89
CA SER A 120 -13.48 -7.31 0.13
C SER A 120 -14.56 -6.36 0.66
N ASN A 121 -15.52 -6.89 1.42
CA ASN A 121 -16.53 -6.09 2.12
C ASN A 121 -15.94 -5.13 3.17
N GLN A 122 -14.68 -5.30 3.53
CA GLN A 122 -13.93 -4.44 4.44
C GLN A 122 -13.08 -3.40 3.69
N ASN A 123 -13.30 -3.21 2.39
CA ASN A 123 -12.54 -2.29 1.54
C ASN A 123 -11.03 -2.58 1.52
N VAL A 124 -10.65 -3.85 1.59
CA VAL A 124 -9.27 -4.32 1.49
C VAL A 124 -9.10 -5.16 0.23
N TRP A 125 -8.07 -4.88 -0.56
CA TRP A 125 -7.69 -5.73 -1.70
C TRP A 125 -7.29 -7.11 -1.21
N THR A 126 -7.92 -8.12 -1.75
CA THR A 126 -7.78 -9.50 -1.31
C THR A 126 -7.46 -10.39 -2.49
N ALA A 127 -6.43 -11.22 -2.36
CA ALA A 127 -6.11 -12.23 -3.35
C ALA A 127 -7.20 -13.31 -3.41
N PRO A 128 -7.46 -13.91 -4.59
CA PRO A 128 -8.42 -15.01 -4.71
C PRO A 128 -8.00 -16.27 -3.95
N VAL A 129 -6.71 -16.37 -3.59
CA VAL A 129 -6.15 -17.48 -2.80
C VAL A 129 -5.71 -16.93 -1.44
N VAL A 130 -6.08 -17.63 -0.37
CA VAL A 130 -5.73 -17.26 1.00
C VAL A 130 -4.21 -17.16 1.16
N TYR A 131 -3.76 -16.13 1.89
CA TYR A 131 -2.34 -15.92 2.16
C TYR A 131 -1.75 -17.12 2.92
N PRO A 132 -0.52 -17.57 2.57
CA PRO A 132 0.12 -18.71 3.21
C PRO A 132 0.27 -18.56 4.73
N THR A 133 -0.02 -19.63 5.45
CA THR A 133 0.15 -19.67 6.90
C THR A 133 1.56 -20.02 7.31
N VAL A 134 2.32 -20.69 6.43
CA VAL A 134 3.75 -21.01 6.64
C VAL A 134 4.57 -19.89 6.05
N THR A 135 5.10 -19.03 6.90
CA THR A 135 5.85 -17.82 6.49
C THR A 135 7.36 -17.92 6.79
N THR A 136 7.77 -18.99 7.45
CA THR A 136 9.17 -19.22 7.84
C THR A 136 9.66 -20.59 7.35
N TYR A 137 10.98 -20.75 7.30
CA TYR A 137 11.66 -22.01 7.02
C TYR A 137 12.92 -22.11 7.91
N ILE A 138 13.43 -23.32 8.08
CA ILE A 138 14.71 -23.54 8.74
C ILE A 138 15.81 -23.48 7.66
N ALA A 139 16.76 -22.59 7.84
CA ALA A 139 17.88 -22.45 6.93
C ALA A 139 18.80 -23.67 6.99
N ASP A 140 19.38 -24.03 5.84
CA ASP A 140 20.38 -25.11 5.75
C ASP A 140 21.80 -24.55 6.03
N ASP A 141 21.95 -23.94 7.21
CA ASP A 141 23.19 -23.30 7.65
C ASP A 141 23.92 -24.11 8.75
N GLY A 142 23.44 -25.32 9.05
CA GLY A 142 23.96 -26.16 10.12
C GLY A 142 23.62 -25.65 11.54
N LEU A 143 22.97 -24.50 11.67
CA LEU A 143 22.62 -23.86 12.93
C LEU A 143 21.11 -23.92 13.22
N SER A 144 20.31 -24.45 12.29
CA SER A 144 18.85 -24.51 12.37
C SER A 144 18.20 -23.14 12.55
N THR A 145 18.75 -22.12 11.91
CA THR A 145 18.23 -20.74 12.00
C THR A 145 16.88 -20.61 11.31
N GLU A 146 15.87 -20.11 12.02
CA GLU A 146 14.58 -19.81 11.43
C GLU A 146 14.66 -18.51 10.63
N ARG A 147 14.20 -18.53 9.38
CA ARG A 147 14.20 -17.40 8.47
C ARG A 147 12.83 -17.20 7.81
N LEU A 148 12.56 -15.97 7.34
CA LEU A 148 11.34 -15.64 6.63
C LEU A 148 11.43 -16.02 5.16
N TYR A 149 10.37 -16.59 4.62
CA TYR A 149 10.17 -16.63 3.17
C TYR A 149 9.93 -15.22 2.61
N ARG A 150 10.44 -14.93 1.43
CA ARG A 150 9.99 -13.81 0.62
C ARG A 150 8.80 -14.27 -0.22
N ILE A 151 7.59 -14.02 0.30
CA ILE A 151 6.33 -14.46 -0.33
C ILE A 151 5.86 -13.40 -1.31
N ARG A 152 5.39 -13.83 -2.50
CA ARG A 152 4.89 -12.98 -3.57
C ARG A 152 3.67 -13.60 -4.22
N TRP A 153 2.81 -12.73 -4.79
CA TRP A 153 1.72 -13.15 -5.63
C TRP A 153 2.22 -13.33 -7.07
N ASN A 154 1.95 -14.48 -7.65
CA ASN A 154 2.16 -14.74 -9.08
C ASN A 154 0.83 -14.56 -9.79
N GLU A 155 0.68 -13.46 -10.52
CA GLU A 155 -0.57 -13.12 -11.21
C GLU A 155 -0.89 -14.10 -12.33
N ALA A 156 0.10 -14.53 -13.11
CA ALA A 156 -0.09 -15.45 -14.23
C ALA A 156 -0.58 -16.83 -13.77
N GLY A 157 -0.05 -17.33 -12.66
CA GLY A 157 -0.46 -18.59 -12.05
C GLY A 157 -1.60 -18.45 -11.04
N GLN A 158 -1.99 -17.22 -10.67
CA GLN A 158 -2.96 -16.91 -9.60
C GLN A 158 -2.68 -17.70 -8.31
N LYS A 159 -1.43 -17.69 -7.87
CA LYS A 159 -0.95 -18.42 -6.70
C LYS A 159 0.09 -17.64 -5.92
N TRP A 160 0.28 -17.98 -4.66
CA TRP A 160 1.41 -17.50 -3.88
C TRP A 160 2.66 -18.31 -4.21
N THR A 161 3.77 -17.62 -4.39
CA THR A 161 5.11 -18.19 -4.52
C THR A 161 6.00 -17.64 -3.44
N ALA A 162 7.01 -18.37 -3.07
CA ALA A 162 7.99 -17.92 -2.09
C ALA A 162 9.40 -18.30 -2.49
N VAL A 163 10.36 -17.50 -2.04
CA VAL A 163 11.80 -17.76 -2.20
C VAL A 163 12.42 -17.75 -0.81
N LYS A 164 13.35 -18.68 -0.57
CA LYS A 164 14.21 -18.64 0.61
C LYS A 164 15.15 -17.43 0.51
N THR A 165 15.33 -16.71 1.60
CA THR A 165 16.18 -15.51 1.67
C THR A 165 17.57 -15.82 2.22
N ASP A 166 18.07 -17.02 2.01
CA ASP A 166 19.42 -17.36 2.43
C ASP A 166 20.43 -16.45 1.72
N PRO A 167 21.39 -15.85 2.44
CA PRO A 167 22.46 -15.16 1.78
C PRO A 167 23.18 -16.14 0.86
N PRO A 168 23.68 -15.72 -0.30
CA PRO A 168 24.54 -16.57 -1.13
C PRO A 168 25.65 -17.16 -0.26
N GLN A 169 25.92 -18.46 -0.40
CA GLN A 169 26.96 -19.14 0.40
C GLN A 169 28.35 -18.50 0.23
N ASP A 170 28.54 -17.72 -0.81
CA ASP A 170 29.77 -16.98 -1.09
C ASP A 170 30.04 -15.81 -0.14
N PHE A 171 29.08 -15.46 0.73
CA PHE A 171 29.26 -14.35 1.68
C PHE A 171 30.07 -14.76 2.93
N GLU A 172 30.22 -16.03 3.22
CA GLU A 172 30.90 -16.49 4.43
C GLU A 172 32.43 -16.73 4.30
N THR A 173 32.95 -16.76 3.08
CA THR A 173 34.40 -17.04 2.90
C THR A 173 35.29 -15.83 2.72
N SER A 174 34.72 -14.59 2.71
CA SER A 174 35.53 -13.38 2.58
C SER A 174 35.53 -12.50 3.85
N LEU A 175 35.62 -13.12 5.03
CA LEU A 175 35.99 -12.41 6.25
C LEU A 175 37.51 -12.16 6.32
N ASP A 176 38.12 -11.87 5.19
CA ASP A 176 39.43 -11.23 5.18
C ASP A 176 39.19 -9.71 5.35
N ARG A 177 39.26 -9.31 6.62
CA ARG A 177 38.93 -7.94 7.10
C ARG A 177 40.08 -6.95 6.83
N THR A 178 40.82 -7.05 5.77
CA THR A 178 41.99 -6.19 5.55
C THR A 178 41.78 -5.07 4.53
N GLU A 179 40.63 -5.02 3.83
CA GLU A 179 40.34 -3.90 2.92
C GLU A 179 38.88 -3.43 3.06
N PRO A 180 38.65 -2.11 3.27
CA PRO A 180 37.30 -1.56 3.15
C PRO A 180 36.92 -1.54 1.67
N LYS A 181 36.34 -2.59 1.16
CA LYS A 181 35.69 -2.53 -0.14
C LYS A 181 34.48 -1.60 0.01
N ASN A 182 34.51 -0.47 -0.69
CA ASN A 182 33.32 0.34 -0.97
C ASN A 182 32.30 -0.59 -1.65
N VAL A 183 31.49 -1.24 -0.86
CA VAL A 183 30.27 -1.89 -1.33
C VAL A 183 29.29 -0.75 -1.50
N ASP A 184 29.13 -0.27 -2.73
CA ASP A 184 28.04 0.60 -3.12
C ASP A 184 26.75 -0.17 -2.81
N TRP A 185 26.19 0.09 -1.64
CA TRP A 185 24.84 -0.31 -1.28
C TRP A 185 23.89 0.51 -2.16
N LYS A 186 23.74 0.11 -3.41
CA LYS A 186 22.56 0.49 -4.17
C LYS A 186 21.38 -0.16 -3.45
N VAL A 187 20.75 0.64 -2.61
CA VAL A 187 19.39 0.37 -2.16
C VAL A 187 18.55 0.35 -3.42
N GLU A 188 18.31 -0.82 -3.96
CA GLU A 188 17.32 -1.01 -5.01
C GLU A 188 15.96 -0.71 -4.42
N THR A 189 15.54 0.55 -4.56
CA THR A 189 14.25 1.06 -4.12
C THR A 189 13.11 0.72 -5.08
N SER A 190 13.31 -0.21 -6.01
CA SER A 190 12.25 -0.71 -6.89
C SER A 190 11.95 -2.17 -6.56
N LEU A 191 10.81 -2.39 -5.92
CA LEU A 191 10.19 -3.70 -5.68
C LEU A 191 9.79 -4.42 -7.00
N ASP A 192 10.09 -3.84 -8.16
CA ASP A 192 9.49 -4.21 -9.45
C ASP A 192 10.43 -4.91 -10.42
N GLN A 193 11.67 -5.19 -10.03
CA GLN A 193 12.60 -5.91 -10.93
C GLN A 193 13.23 -7.11 -10.21
N ILE A 194 12.44 -8.18 -10.10
CA ILE A 194 13.05 -9.49 -10.29
C ILE A 194 13.02 -9.71 -11.80
N ASP A 195 14.20 -9.71 -12.38
CA ASP A 195 14.41 -10.11 -13.76
C ASP A 195 13.78 -11.51 -13.96
N GLU A 196 12.72 -11.58 -14.77
CA GLU A 196 12.08 -12.85 -15.14
C GLU A 196 13.04 -13.77 -15.93
N THR A 197 14.26 -13.30 -16.19
CA THR A 197 15.30 -14.03 -16.89
C THR A 197 16.27 -14.78 -15.96
N ASP A 198 16.14 -14.64 -14.64
CA ASP A 198 16.93 -15.46 -13.72
C ASP A 198 16.31 -16.88 -13.64
N ASN A 199 16.67 -17.65 -14.63
CA ASN A 199 16.24 -19.03 -14.86
C ASN A 199 16.84 -20.00 -13.85
N ASN A 200 16.77 -19.75 -12.60
CA ASN A 200 16.74 -20.71 -11.50
C ASN A 200 17.01 -20.05 -10.15
N PRO A 201 16.05 -19.50 -9.46
CA PRO A 201 16.20 -19.37 -8.03
C PRO A 201 16.10 -20.78 -7.45
N GLN A 202 17.22 -21.39 -7.17
CA GLN A 202 17.25 -22.56 -6.28
C GLN A 202 16.49 -22.19 -5.02
N GLY A 203 15.31 -22.81 -4.85
CA GLY A 203 14.48 -22.55 -3.68
C GLY A 203 13.19 -21.78 -3.90
N THR A 204 12.72 -21.58 -5.15
CA THR A 204 11.34 -21.15 -5.40
C THR A 204 10.38 -22.29 -5.05
N VAL A 205 9.32 -21.97 -4.34
CA VAL A 205 8.31 -22.91 -3.91
C VAL A 205 6.92 -22.33 -4.18
N ASP A 206 5.97 -23.19 -4.50
CA ASP A 206 4.57 -22.83 -4.75
C ASP A 206 3.71 -23.16 -3.53
N TRP A 207 2.75 -22.30 -3.21
CA TRP A 207 1.80 -22.56 -2.14
C TRP A 207 0.73 -23.57 -2.56
N ASN A 208 0.67 -24.69 -1.88
CA ASN A 208 -0.35 -25.71 -2.08
C ASN A 208 -1.49 -25.51 -1.07
N THR A 209 -2.64 -25.10 -1.57
CA THR A 209 -3.83 -24.82 -0.74
C THR A 209 -4.49 -26.08 -0.17
N SER A 210 -4.20 -27.26 -0.73
CA SER A 210 -4.76 -28.53 -0.26
C SER A 210 -3.99 -29.10 0.91
N THR A 211 -2.65 -28.97 0.87
CA THR A 211 -1.75 -29.48 1.93
C THR A 211 -1.40 -28.41 2.95
N LEU A 212 -1.67 -27.13 2.66
CA LEU A 212 -1.24 -25.96 3.43
C LEU A 212 0.28 -25.96 3.66
N ALA A 213 1.01 -26.28 2.61
CA ALA A 213 2.48 -26.34 2.62
C ALA A 213 3.07 -25.76 1.34
N TRP A 214 4.37 -25.53 1.35
CA TRP A 214 5.15 -25.13 0.17
C TRP A 214 5.64 -26.36 -0.58
N ASP A 215 5.29 -26.45 -1.86
CA ASP A 215 5.77 -27.51 -2.75
C ASP A 215 6.95 -26.97 -3.58
N PRO A 216 8.00 -27.76 -3.83
CA PRO A 216 9.05 -27.41 -4.78
C PRO A 216 8.50 -27.19 -6.18
N VAL A 217 9.06 -26.22 -6.91
CA VAL A 217 8.75 -25.94 -8.32
C VAL A 217 9.66 -26.73 -9.23
#